data_cf8ac8b449fc1f668254298b9e0438d1
#
_entry.id   cf8ac8b449fc1f668254298b9e0438d1
#
_cell.length_a   1.000
_cell.length_b   1.000
_cell.length_c   1.000
_cell.angle_alpha   90.00
_cell.angle_beta   90.00
_cell.angle_gamma   90.00
#
_symmetry.space_group_name_H-M   'P 1'
#
loop_
_entity.id
_entity.type
_entity.pdbx_description
1 polymer ?
#
loop_
_entity_poly.entity_id
_entity_poly.type
_entity_poly.pdbx_seq_one_letter_code
_entity_poly.pdbx_strand_id
1 'polypeptide(L)'
;MPAVSPERVAVLVPAWNEAQGVAVTIREIQAVSSNYDVIVIDDGSLDETESVARNAGAVVLPLPFNLGVGGAMRTGFTYAQRRGYRRAIQVDADGQHNPSEIESVLSGLEYADISIGARFAEVGDYSVRGPRRWAMVALAAVLSRVAKVRLTDVTSGFRAAGERAIAQYVQYYPAEYLGDTIDSLVAALHAGLRVTQVPVAMRPRQHGTPSQGALGSTIYLFRSVFALALAIVRPKPRAFRERGTRP
;
A
#
# COMPACT_ATOMS: atom_id res chain seq x y z
N MET A 1 18.45 -8.50 17.47
CA MET A 1 18.92 -8.38 16.06
C MET A 1 19.37 -6.95 15.85
N PRO A 2 20.46 -6.66 15.12
CA PRO A 2 20.91 -5.28 14.88
C PRO A 2 19.84 -4.48 14.11
N ALA A 3 19.77 -3.17 14.38
CA ALA A 3 18.91 -2.27 13.63
C ALA A 3 19.35 -2.16 12.17
N VAL A 4 18.40 -1.98 11.27
CA VAL A 4 18.65 -1.82 9.83
C VAL A 4 19.27 -0.46 9.57
N SER A 5 20.17 -0.37 8.58
CA SER A 5 20.71 0.92 8.14
C SER A 5 19.59 1.89 7.72
N PRO A 6 19.67 3.18 8.08
CA PRO A 6 18.65 4.19 7.73
C PRO A 6 18.39 4.34 6.22
N GLU A 7 19.36 3.95 5.39
CA GLU A 7 19.23 4.04 3.92
C GLU A 7 18.43 2.90 3.31
N ARG A 8 18.25 1.79 4.05
CA ARG A 8 17.50 0.64 3.54
C ARG A 8 16.01 0.91 3.52
N VAL A 9 15.35 0.31 2.55
CA VAL A 9 13.92 0.42 2.33
C VAL A 9 13.27 -0.96 2.46
N ALA A 10 12.22 -1.06 3.26
CA ALA A 10 11.38 -2.24 3.33
C ALA A 10 10.42 -2.26 2.12
N VAL A 11 10.61 -3.18 1.17
CA VAL A 11 9.66 -3.39 0.08
C VAL A 11 8.70 -4.48 0.51
N LEU A 12 7.47 -4.08 0.84
CA LEU A 12 6.41 -4.95 1.36
C LEU A 12 5.61 -5.52 0.19
N VAL A 13 5.62 -6.84 0.05
CA VAL A 13 4.94 -7.56 -1.03
C VAL A 13 3.87 -8.45 -0.42
N PRO A 14 2.61 -7.98 -0.37
CA PRO A 14 1.50 -8.85 0.02
C PRO A 14 1.27 -9.90 -1.07
N ALA A 15 1.16 -11.16 -0.69
CA ALA A 15 0.98 -12.28 -1.62
C ALA A 15 -0.04 -13.29 -1.08
N TRP A 16 -0.94 -13.75 -1.95
CA TRP A 16 -1.88 -14.82 -1.66
C TRP A 16 -2.12 -15.66 -2.91
N ASN A 17 -1.62 -16.91 -2.88
CA ASN A 17 -1.64 -17.84 -4.03
C ASN A 17 -0.97 -17.21 -5.27
N GLU A 18 0.24 -16.70 -5.10
CA GLU A 18 1.03 -16.02 -6.15
C GLU A 18 2.34 -16.76 -6.48
N ALA A 19 2.36 -18.10 -6.29
CA ALA A 19 3.56 -18.91 -6.55
C ALA A 19 4.15 -18.71 -7.96
N GLN A 20 3.33 -18.39 -8.96
CA GLN A 20 3.75 -18.21 -10.36
C GLN A 20 4.45 -16.85 -10.57
N GLY A 21 4.07 -15.80 -9.85
CA GLY A 21 4.52 -14.42 -10.08
C GLY A 21 5.52 -13.90 -9.05
N VAL A 22 5.41 -14.34 -7.79
CA VAL A 22 6.14 -13.76 -6.68
C VAL A 22 7.67 -13.76 -6.86
N ALA A 23 8.24 -14.84 -7.41
CA ALA A 23 9.69 -14.91 -7.64
C ALA A 23 10.18 -13.93 -8.71
N VAL A 24 9.37 -13.65 -9.73
CA VAL A 24 9.68 -12.67 -10.77
C VAL A 24 9.70 -11.28 -10.14
N THR A 25 8.64 -10.91 -9.42
CA THR A 25 8.53 -9.62 -8.71
C THR A 25 9.71 -9.40 -7.75
N ILE A 26 10.09 -10.41 -6.96
CA ILE A 26 11.23 -10.33 -6.04
C ILE A 26 12.53 -10.02 -6.80
N ARG A 27 12.83 -10.77 -7.85
CA ARG A 27 14.07 -10.56 -8.63
C ARG A 27 14.10 -9.20 -9.32
N GLU A 28 12.98 -8.75 -9.86
CA GLU A 28 12.89 -7.41 -10.47
C GLU A 28 13.15 -6.31 -9.44
N ILE A 29 12.60 -6.40 -8.22
CA ILE A 29 12.87 -5.44 -7.14
C ILE A 29 14.35 -5.45 -6.74
N GLN A 30 14.93 -6.64 -6.54
CA GLN A 30 16.34 -6.79 -6.17
C GLN A 30 17.30 -6.28 -7.25
N ALA A 31 16.92 -6.37 -8.52
CA ALA A 31 17.69 -5.84 -9.64
C ALA A 31 17.74 -4.31 -9.68
N VAL A 32 16.77 -3.61 -9.08
CA VAL A 32 16.77 -2.14 -9.05
C VAL A 32 17.77 -1.59 -8.05
N SER A 33 17.84 -2.13 -6.84
CA SER A 33 18.73 -1.62 -5.82
C SER A 33 19.06 -2.66 -4.74
N SER A 34 20.32 -2.73 -4.35
CA SER A 34 20.79 -3.54 -3.20
C SER A 34 20.31 -2.99 -1.83
N ASN A 35 19.78 -1.76 -1.79
CA ASN A 35 19.23 -1.15 -0.58
C ASN A 35 17.77 -1.55 -0.33
N TYR A 36 17.17 -2.33 -1.21
CA TYR A 36 15.78 -2.79 -1.05
C TYR A 36 15.78 -4.17 -0.38
N ASP A 37 15.17 -4.24 0.80
CA ASP A 37 14.87 -5.49 1.49
C ASP A 37 13.48 -5.93 1.09
N VAL A 38 13.38 -7.03 0.35
CA VAL A 38 12.09 -7.58 -0.07
C VAL A 38 11.49 -8.42 1.06
N ILE A 39 10.32 -8.01 1.53
CA ILE A 39 9.58 -8.66 2.60
C ILE A 39 8.25 -9.11 2.02
N VAL A 40 8.11 -10.39 1.78
CA VAL A 40 6.85 -11.00 1.32
C VAL A 40 5.99 -11.32 2.54
N ILE A 41 4.77 -10.83 2.54
CA ILE A 41 3.76 -11.19 3.52
C ILE A 41 2.84 -12.20 2.86
N ASP A 42 3.06 -13.47 3.15
CA ASP A 42 2.23 -14.56 2.65
C ASP A 42 0.95 -14.65 3.46
N ASP A 43 -0.15 -14.21 2.86
CA ASP A 43 -1.46 -14.08 3.52
C ASP A 43 -2.22 -15.42 3.58
N GLY A 44 -1.54 -16.47 4.08
CA GLY A 44 -2.12 -17.78 4.25
C GLY A 44 -2.37 -18.49 2.92
N SER A 45 -1.39 -18.47 2.00
CA SER A 45 -1.47 -19.18 0.72
C SER A 45 -1.62 -20.68 0.91
N LEU A 46 -2.31 -21.31 -0.03
CA LEU A 46 -2.47 -22.76 -0.10
C LEU A 46 -1.56 -23.43 -1.15
N ASP A 47 -0.85 -22.60 -1.91
CA ASP A 47 0.12 -23.02 -2.93
C ASP A 47 1.56 -22.83 -2.44
N GLU A 48 2.55 -22.98 -3.32
CA GLU A 48 3.96 -22.89 -3.03
C GLU A 48 4.50 -21.43 -2.87
N THR A 49 3.62 -20.43 -2.65
CA THR A 49 4.00 -19.01 -2.56
C THR A 49 5.13 -18.77 -1.55
N GLU A 50 5.00 -19.32 -0.33
CA GLU A 50 6.00 -19.17 0.72
C GLU A 50 7.36 -19.73 0.31
N SER A 51 7.39 -20.97 -0.16
CA SER A 51 8.62 -21.67 -0.54
C SER A 51 9.32 -20.99 -1.71
N VAL A 52 8.55 -20.56 -2.71
CA VAL A 52 9.03 -19.84 -3.90
C VAL A 52 9.63 -18.49 -3.52
N ALA A 53 8.96 -17.74 -2.64
CA ALA A 53 9.45 -16.44 -2.18
C ALA A 53 10.75 -16.56 -1.37
N ARG A 54 10.86 -17.55 -0.47
CA ARG A 54 12.09 -17.83 0.29
C ARG A 54 13.26 -18.20 -0.63
N ASN A 55 13.00 -19.07 -1.60
CA ASN A 55 14.01 -19.50 -2.57
C ASN A 55 14.47 -18.36 -3.48
N ALA A 56 13.64 -17.35 -3.70
CA ALA A 56 14.00 -16.12 -4.42
C ALA A 56 14.78 -15.11 -3.55
N GLY A 57 15.05 -15.42 -2.27
CA GLY A 57 15.87 -14.60 -1.37
C GLY A 57 15.11 -13.52 -0.61
N ALA A 58 13.77 -13.56 -0.57
CA ALA A 58 12.99 -12.64 0.23
C ALA A 58 12.90 -13.08 1.70
N VAL A 59 12.70 -12.11 2.60
CA VAL A 59 12.19 -12.37 3.94
C VAL A 59 10.71 -12.68 3.82
N VAL A 60 10.25 -13.82 4.34
CA VAL A 60 8.83 -14.21 4.26
C VAL A 60 8.21 -14.20 5.65
N LEU A 61 7.07 -13.53 5.77
CA LEU A 61 6.20 -13.48 6.95
C LEU A 61 4.93 -14.28 6.65
N PRO A 62 4.89 -15.59 6.98
CA PRO A 62 3.72 -16.41 6.72
C PRO A 62 2.64 -16.11 7.76
N LEU A 63 1.41 -15.87 7.29
CA LEU A 63 0.23 -15.73 8.13
C LEU A 63 -0.51 -17.08 8.22
N PRO A 64 -1.10 -17.40 9.39
CA PRO A 64 -1.74 -18.71 9.57
C PRO A 64 -3.03 -18.90 8.76
N PHE A 65 -3.63 -17.80 8.26
CA PHE A 65 -4.83 -17.78 7.42
C PHE A 65 -4.94 -16.43 6.71
N ASN A 66 -5.76 -16.37 5.68
CA ASN A 66 -5.98 -15.15 4.91
C ASN A 66 -6.66 -14.08 5.75
N LEU A 67 -5.96 -12.97 5.97
CA LEU A 67 -6.43 -11.77 6.67
C LEU A 67 -6.87 -10.66 5.70
N GLY A 68 -6.65 -10.87 4.39
CA GLY A 68 -6.77 -9.86 3.38
C GLY A 68 -5.57 -8.92 3.32
N VAL A 69 -5.48 -8.16 2.22
CA VAL A 69 -4.33 -7.27 1.94
C VAL A 69 -4.09 -6.27 3.08
N GLY A 70 -5.14 -5.78 3.73
CA GLY A 70 -5.03 -4.87 4.87
C GLY A 70 -4.33 -5.51 6.08
N GLY A 71 -4.69 -6.76 6.41
CA GLY A 71 -4.04 -7.53 7.48
C GLY A 71 -2.58 -7.85 7.16
N ALA A 72 -2.32 -8.27 5.93
CA ALA A 72 -0.97 -8.50 5.42
C ALA A 72 -0.11 -7.23 5.50
N MET A 73 -0.61 -6.11 5.01
CA MET A 73 0.12 -4.83 5.04
C MET A 73 0.39 -4.34 6.46
N ARG A 74 -0.58 -4.46 7.38
CA ARG A 74 -0.36 -4.14 8.80
C ARG A 74 0.75 -4.99 9.40
N THR A 75 0.83 -6.27 9.06
CA THR A 75 1.92 -7.16 9.49
C THR A 75 3.25 -6.69 8.92
N GLY A 76 3.30 -6.36 7.63
CA GLY A 76 4.50 -5.81 6.98
C GLY A 76 5.00 -4.51 7.62
N PHE A 77 4.10 -3.55 7.88
CA PHE A 77 4.47 -2.30 8.57
C PHE A 77 4.92 -2.55 10.01
N THR A 78 4.29 -3.48 10.73
CA THR A 78 4.72 -3.87 12.07
C THR A 78 6.14 -4.46 12.07
N TYR A 79 6.44 -5.31 11.10
CA TYR A 79 7.78 -5.85 10.91
C TYR A 79 8.77 -4.73 10.59
N ALA A 80 8.45 -3.85 9.63
CA ALA A 80 9.30 -2.73 9.24
C ALA A 80 9.63 -1.83 10.44
N GLN A 81 8.64 -1.45 11.25
CA GLN A 81 8.85 -0.64 12.45
C GLN A 81 9.75 -1.35 13.47
N ARG A 82 9.49 -2.62 13.76
CA ARG A 82 10.28 -3.41 14.74
C ARG A 82 11.73 -3.60 14.30
N ARG A 83 11.98 -3.60 12.99
CA ARG A 83 13.32 -3.72 12.42
C ARG A 83 14.04 -2.38 12.27
N GLY A 84 13.35 -1.26 12.52
CA GLY A 84 13.91 0.07 12.45
C GLY A 84 13.98 0.67 11.04
N TYR A 85 13.20 0.16 10.08
CA TYR A 85 13.09 0.81 8.77
C TYR A 85 12.40 2.16 8.90
N ARG A 86 12.98 3.17 8.25
CA ARG A 86 12.42 4.52 8.19
C ARG A 86 11.55 4.75 6.96
N ARG A 87 11.70 3.88 5.94
CA ARG A 87 10.95 3.93 4.70
C ARG A 87 10.45 2.54 4.36
N ALA A 88 9.19 2.46 3.97
CA ALA A 88 8.60 1.25 3.44
C ALA A 88 7.78 1.57 2.19
N ILE A 89 7.69 0.64 1.25
CA ILE A 89 6.88 0.78 0.05
C ILE A 89 6.15 -0.53 -0.23
N GLN A 90 4.86 -0.45 -0.59
CA GLN A 90 4.09 -1.60 -1.05
C GLN A 90 4.31 -1.81 -2.55
N VAL A 91 4.58 -3.07 -2.93
CA VAL A 91 4.64 -3.54 -4.31
C VAL A 91 3.81 -4.82 -4.41
N ASP A 92 2.80 -4.86 -5.27
CA ASP A 92 1.93 -6.03 -5.41
C ASP A 92 2.65 -7.15 -6.19
N ALA A 93 2.36 -8.42 -5.84
CA ALA A 93 3.00 -9.60 -6.43
C ALA A 93 2.55 -9.91 -7.86
N ASP A 94 1.50 -9.23 -8.38
CA ASP A 94 0.86 -9.49 -9.68
C ASP A 94 1.58 -8.88 -10.90
N GLY A 95 2.72 -8.19 -10.66
CA GLY A 95 3.55 -7.57 -11.69
C GLY A 95 3.01 -6.26 -12.28
N GLN A 96 1.90 -5.71 -11.76
CA GLN A 96 1.34 -4.43 -12.24
C GLN A 96 2.20 -3.24 -11.82
N HIS A 97 2.79 -3.28 -10.63
CA HIS A 97 3.71 -2.26 -10.17
C HIS A 97 5.08 -2.45 -10.82
N ASN A 98 5.55 -1.43 -11.55
CA ASN A 98 6.87 -1.47 -12.15
C ASN A 98 7.94 -1.16 -11.10
N PRO A 99 8.85 -2.10 -10.75
CA PRO A 99 9.87 -1.87 -9.73
C PRO A 99 10.84 -0.72 -10.07
N SER A 100 11.04 -0.39 -11.34
CA SER A 100 11.87 0.76 -11.75
C SER A 100 11.31 2.11 -11.29
N GLU A 101 10.02 2.17 -10.95
CA GLU A 101 9.35 3.38 -10.44
C GLU A 101 9.43 3.53 -8.91
N ILE A 102 10.01 2.55 -8.20
CA ILE A 102 10.12 2.58 -6.73
C ILE A 102 10.81 3.86 -6.27
N GLU A 103 11.92 4.25 -6.91
CA GLU A 103 12.66 5.45 -6.52
C GLU A 103 11.83 6.71 -6.75
N SER A 104 11.08 6.79 -7.85
CA SER A 104 10.15 7.90 -8.13
C SER A 104 9.11 8.03 -7.02
N VAL A 105 8.53 6.91 -6.54
CA VAL A 105 7.56 6.94 -5.45
C VAL A 105 8.22 7.31 -4.13
N LEU A 106 9.42 6.80 -3.84
CA LEU A 106 10.17 7.11 -2.63
C LEU A 106 10.58 8.59 -2.55
N SER A 107 10.91 9.23 -3.67
CA SER A 107 11.30 10.65 -3.71
C SER A 107 10.19 11.58 -3.19
N GLY A 108 8.93 11.19 -3.34
CA GLY A 108 7.82 11.96 -2.77
C GLY A 108 7.83 12.04 -1.24
N LEU A 109 8.57 11.15 -0.54
CA LEU A 109 8.72 11.21 0.91
C LEU A 109 9.59 12.37 1.39
N GLU A 110 10.31 13.05 0.52
CA GLU A 110 11.04 14.28 0.85
C GLU A 110 10.07 15.41 1.25
N TYR A 111 8.86 15.38 0.70
CA TYR A 111 7.87 16.44 0.87
C TYR A 111 6.63 16.02 1.67
N ALA A 112 6.44 14.70 1.86
CA ALA A 112 5.25 14.15 2.49
C ALA A 112 5.57 12.93 3.36
N ASP A 113 4.63 12.52 4.20
CA ASP A 113 4.74 11.33 5.03
C ASP A 113 4.33 10.07 4.26
N ILE A 114 3.50 10.24 3.20
CA ILE A 114 3.02 9.20 2.31
C ILE A 114 3.15 9.69 0.87
N SER A 115 3.73 8.87 0.00
CA SER A 115 3.81 9.11 -1.43
C SER A 115 3.08 8.00 -2.19
N ILE A 116 2.20 8.37 -3.11
CA ILE A 116 1.37 7.44 -3.88
C ILE A 116 1.80 7.49 -5.34
N GLY A 117 2.20 6.36 -5.91
CA GLY A 117 2.39 6.19 -7.34
C GLY A 117 1.04 6.19 -8.05
N ALA A 118 0.74 7.27 -8.78
CA ALA A 118 -0.52 7.46 -9.45
C ALA A 118 -0.42 7.13 -10.93
N ARG A 119 -1.39 6.36 -11.42
CA ARG A 119 -1.57 6.11 -12.85
C ARG A 119 -2.08 7.37 -13.52
N PHE A 120 -1.29 7.97 -14.38
CA PHE A 120 -1.80 9.07 -15.21
C PHE A 120 -2.40 8.50 -16.50
N ALA A 121 -3.58 8.99 -16.86
CA ALA A 121 -4.34 8.59 -18.03
C ALA A 121 -3.61 8.88 -19.38
N GLU A 122 -2.47 9.55 -19.35
CA GLU A 122 -1.67 9.92 -20.52
C GLU A 122 -0.49 8.95 -20.77
N VAL A 123 -0.20 8.03 -19.85
CA VAL A 123 0.91 7.07 -19.97
C VAL A 123 0.37 5.66 -19.73
N GLY A 124 -0.24 5.08 -20.80
CA GLY A 124 -0.69 3.68 -20.80
C GLY A 124 -2.16 3.48 -21.13
N ASP A 125 -2.48 2.34 -21.75
CA ASP A 125 -3.80 1.94 -22.26
C ASP A 125 -4.89 1.68 -21.20
N TYR A 126 -4.76 2.15 -19.97
CA TYR A 126 -5.74 1.90 -18.93
C TYR A 126 -6.83 2.97 -18.90
N SER A 127 -7.83 2.85 -19.80
CA SER A 127 -9.01 3.73 -19.80
C SER A 127 -10.16 3.13 -19.00
N VAL A 128 -10.41 3.66 -17.81
CA VAL A 128 -11.66 3.38 -17.07
C VAL A 128 -12.80 4.16 -17.71
N ARG A 129 -13.83 3.48 -18.22
CA ARG A 129 -15.02 4.09 -18.82
C ARG A 129 -16.25 3.84 -17.94
N GLY A 130 -17.28 4.69 -18.08
CA GLY A 130 -18.59 4.49 -17.45
C GLY A 130 -18.70 4.98 -15.99
N PRO A 131 -19.71 4.51 -15.23
CA PRO A 131 -20.04 4.99 -13.88
C PRO A 131 -18.89 4.88 -12.88
N ARG A 132 -18.02 3.88 -13.05
CA ARG A 132 -16.82 3.67 -12.22
C ARG A 132 -15.87 4.87 -12.28
N ARG A 133 -15.68 5.47 -13.47
CA ARG A 133 -14.83 6.66 -13.62
C ARG A 133 -15.36 7.85 -12.81
N TRP A 134 -16.67 8.10 -12.87
CA TRP A 134 -17.29 9.20 -12.14
C TRP A 134 -17.14 9.05 -10.63
N ALA A 135 -17.33 7.84 -10.12
CA ALA A 135 -17.15 7.58 -8.70
C ALA A 135 -15.69 7.72 -8.25
N MET A 136 -14.72 7.28 -9.05
CA MET A 136 -13.29 7.49 -8.77
C MET A 136 -12.92 8.98 -8.78
N VAL A 137 -13.45 9.77 -9.74
CA VAL A 137 -13.22 11.21 -9.80
C VAL A 137 -13.84 11.93 -8.60
N ALA A 138 -15.07 11.58 -8.24
CA ALA A 138 -15.73 12.15 -7.07
C ALA A 138 -14.96 11.83 -5.77
N LEU A 139 -14.51 10.60 -5.60
CA LEU A 139 -13.70 10.15 -4.47
C LEU A 139 -12.37 10.92 -4.39
N ALA A 140 -11.67 11.00 -5.52
CA ALA A 140 -10.43 11.75 -5.64
C ALA A 140 -10.62 13.24 -5.31
N ALA A 141 -11.71 13.85 -5.77
CA ALA A 141 -12.02 15.26 -5.49
C ALA A 141 -12.29 15.53 -4.00
N VAL A 142 -13.02 14.64 -3.34
CA VAL A 142 -13.30 14.74 -1.89
C VAL A 142 -12.00 14.58 -1.09
N LEU A 143 -11.21 13.54 -1.40
CA LEU A 143 -9.95 13.29 -0.71
C LEU A 143 -8.91 14.39 -0.99
N SER A 144 -8.89 14.97 -2.19
CA SER A 144 -8.03 16.11 -2.52
C SER A 144 -8.33 17.33 -1.63
N ARG A 145 -9.61 17.57 -1.33
CA ARG A 145 -9.99 18.66 -0.40
C ARG A 145 -9.52 18.39 1.02
N VAL A 146 -9.63 17.16 1.51
CA VAL A 146 -9.18 16.78 2.85
C VAL A 146 -7.65 16.81 2.93
N ALA A 147 -6.96 16.31 1.92
CA ALA A 147 -5.50 16.29 1.84
C ALA A 147 -4.89 17.66 1.55
N LYS A 148 -5.68 18.63 1.06
CA LYS A 148 -5.22 19.94 0.53
C LYS A 148 -4.19 19.79 -0.60
N VAL A 149 -4.20 18.66 -1.31
CA VAL A 149 -3.34 18.33 -2.44
C VAL A 149 -4.21 17.65 -3.51
N ARG A 150 -3.92 17.90 -4.78
CA ARG A 150 -4.63 17.25 -5.87
C ARG A 150 -4.26 15.77 -5.91
N LEU A 151 -5.25 14.91 -5.62
CA LEU A 151 -5.15 13.45 -5.73
C LEU A 151 -5.96 13.00 -6.95
N THR A 152 -5.37 12.15 -7.79
CA THR A 152 -5.99 11.64 -9.02
C THR A 152 -6.25 10.14 -8.96
N ASP A 153 -5.36 9.37 -8.31
CA ASP A 153 -5.51 7.93 -8.11
C ASP A 153 -5.35 7.57 -6.63
N VAL A 154 -6.48 7.58 -5.92
CA VAL A 154 -6.51 7.27 -4.47
C VAL A 154 -6.62 5.78 -4.19
N THR A 155 -6.79 4.96 -5.23
CA THR A 155 -6.95 3.51 -5.14
C THR A 155 -5.67 2.73 -5.43
N SER A 156 -4.58 3.41 -5.80
CA SER A 156 -3.30 2.77 -6.06
C SER A 156 -2.74 2.17 -4.77
N GLY A 157 -2.35 0.88 -4.82
CA GLY A 157 -1.59 0.20 -3.77
C GLY A 157 -0.09 0.52 -3.80
N PHE A 158 0.41 1.11 -4.89
CA PHE A 158 1.81 1.48 -5.03
C PHE A 158 2.12 2.71 -4.18
N ARG A 159 2.43 2.50 -2.89
CA ARG A 159 2.57 3.57 -1.89
C ARG A 159 3.83 3.41 -1.07
N ALA A 160 4.56 4.52 -0.92
CA ALA A 160 5.64 4.64 0.03
C ALA A 160 5.16 5.33 1.31
N ALA A 161 5.67 4.87 2.45
CA ALA A 161 5.41 5.37 3.79
C ALA A 161 6.73 5.74 4.47
N GLY A 162 6.83 6.97 4.97
CA GLY A 162 7.89 7.44 5.84
C GLY A 162 7.68 6.99 7.29
N GLU A 163 8.62 7.29 8.17
CA GLU A 163 8.65 6.82 9.56
C GLU A 163 7.35 7.14 10.33
N ARG A 164 6.81 8.36 10.17
CA ARG A 164 5.54 8.76 10.82
C ARG A 164 4.35 7.97 10.29
N ALA A 165 4.32 7.70 8.98
CA ALA A 165 3.26 6.93 8.37
C ALA A 165 3.34 5.45 8.77
N ILE A 166 4.54 4.86 8.82
CA ILE A 166 4.77 3.50 9.33
C ILE A 166 4.23 3.38 10.76
N ALA A 167 4.57 4.34 11.64
CA ALA A 167 4.10 4.34 13.03
C ALA A 167 2.56 4.41 13.12
N GLN A 168 1.93 5.25 12.29
CA GLN A 168 0.47 5.35 12.21
C GLN A 168 -0.17 4.04 11.70
N TYR A 169 0.39 3.42 10.68
CA TYR A 169 -0.13 2.18 10.09
C TYR A 169 -0.01 0.98 11.01
N VAL A 170 0.99 0.93 11.88
CA VAL A 170 1.10 -0.10 12.92
C VAL A 170 -0.03 0.04 13.95
N GLN A 171 -0.39 1.26 14.32
CA GLN A 171 -1.49 1.51 15.27
C GLN A 171 -2.85 1.25 14.65
N TYR A 172 -3.05 1.72 13.44
CA TYR A 172 -4.30 1.58 12.71
C TYR A 172 -4.05 1.44 11.20
N TYR A 173 -4.23 0.22 10.71
CA TYR A 173 -4.38 -0.08 9.30
C TYR A 173 -5.65 -0.93 9.15
N PRO A 174 -6.61 -0.55 8.30
CA PRO A 174 -7.85 -1.29 8.15
C PRO A 174 -7.58 -2.72 7.69
N ALA A 175 -8.14 -3.70 8.39
CA ALA A 175 -8.01 -5.11 8.02
C ALA A 175 -9.06 -5.56 7.00
N GLU A 176 -10.13 -4.78 6.81
CA GLU A 176 -11.25 -5.18 5.98
C GLU A 176 -10.94 -5.06 4.49
N TYR A 177 -11.30 -6.08 3.77
CA TYR A 177 -11.01 -6.42 2.37
C TYR A 177 -11.40 -5.38 1.30
N LEU A 178 -12.09 -4.28 1.63
CA LEU A 178 -12.72 -3.40 0.65
C LEU A 178 -12.47 -1.90 0.85
N GLY A 179 -11.76 -1.50 1.87
CA GLY A 179 -11.52 -0.09 2.18
C GLY A 179 -10.09 0.22 2.58
N ASP A 180 -9.22 -0.79 2.62
CA ASP A 180 -7.85 -0.69 3.13
C ASP A 180 -7.07 0.48 2.54
N THR A 181 -7.15 0.68 1.23
CA THR A 181 -6.42 1.73 0.51
C THR A 181 -6.99 3.12 0.78
N ILE A 182 -8.31 3.26 0.80
CA ILE A 182 -9.00 4.54 1.00
C ILE A 182 -9.08 4.86 2.49
N ASP A 183 -9.46 3.89 3.31
CA ASP A 183 -9.65 4.07 4.74
C ASP A 183 -8.31 4.32 5.46
N SER A 184 -7.22 3.63 5.04
CA SER A 184 -5.87 3.92 5.52
C SER A 184 -5.42 5.34 5.16
N LEU A 185 -5.76 5.82 3.96
CA LEU A 185 -5.46 7.19 3.53
C LEU A 185 -6.26 8.22 4.35
N VAL A 186 -7.55 8.00 4.55
CA VAL A 186 -8.40 8.86 5.38
C VAL A 186 -7.89 8.91 6.82
N ALA A 187 -7.56 7.75 7.41
CA ALA A 187 -7.01 7.66 8.75
C ALA A 187 -5.67 8.43 8.86
N ALA A 188 -4.80 8.29 7.87
CA ALA A 188 -3.54 9.03 7.81
C ALA A 188 -3.75 10.56 7.75
N LEU A 189 -4.67 11.02 6.90
CA LEU A 189 -5.02 12.44 6.79
C LEU A 189 -5.64 12.98 8.10
N HIS A 190 -6.48 12.21 8.78
CA HIS A 190 -7.02 12.58 10.09
C HIS A 190 -5.94 12.62 11.17
N ALA A 191 -4.91 11.79 11.08
CA ALA A 191 -3.73 11.85 11.95
C ALA A 191 -2.78 13.03 11.62
N GLY A 192 -3.11 13.84 10.60
CA GLY A 192 -2.32 15.01 10.21
C GLY A 192 -1.09 14.66 9.37
N LEU A 193 -1.05 13.50 8.75
CA LEU A 193 0.01 13.12 7.83
C LEU A 193 -0.15 13.82 6.49
N ARG A 194 0.97 14.20 5.89
CA ARG A 194 1.00 14.81 4.56
C ARG A 194 1.08 13.71 3.51
N VAL A 195 0.32 13.90 2.43
CA VAL A 195 0.26 12.97 1.31
C VAL A 195 0.64 13.68 0.03
N THR A 196 1.39 13.02 -0.84
CA THR A 196 1.68 13.48 -2.20
C THR A 196 1.42 12.37 -3.20
N GLN A 197 1.36 12.73 -4.48
CA GLN A 197 1.31 11.77 -5.60
C GLN A 197 2.40 12.07 -6.60
N VAL A 198 2.98 11.01 -7.14
CA VAL A 198 3.94 11.07 -8.23
C VAL A 198 3.45 10.24 -9.41
N PRO A 199 3.68 10.69 -10.66
CA PRO A 199 3.32 9.93 -11.84
C PRO A 199 4.18 8.67 -11.95
N VAL A 200 3.54 7.54 -12.25
CA VAL A 200 4.22 6.27 -12.48
C VAL A 200 3.64 5.54 -13.67
N ALA A 201 4.48 4.82 -14.41
CA ALA A 201 4.06 3.88 -15.43
C ALA A 201 3.67 2.56 -14.76
N MET A 202 2.45 2.09 -14.99
CA MET A 202 2.00 0.77 -14.56
C MET A 202 1.96 -0.21 -15.72
N ARG A 203 2.19 -1.47 -15.43
CA ARG A 203 2.15 -2.58 -16.40
C ARG A 203 0.77 -3.25 -16.40
N PRO A 204 0.37 -3.91 -17.49
CA PRO A 204 -0.72 -4.88 -17.42
C PRO A 204 -0.38 -6.00 -16.42
N ARG A 205 -1.40 -6.57 -15.78
CA ARG A 205 -1.22 -7.73 -14.90
C ARG A 205 -0.56 -8.87 -15.65
N GLN A 206 0.50 -9.42 -15.10
CA GLN A 206 1.28 -10.49 -15.73
C GLN A 206 0.93 -11.87 -15.16
N HIS A 207 0.56 -11.94 -13.88
CA HIS A 207 0.30 -13.19 -13.17
C HIS A 207 -0.92 -13.04 -12.24
N GLY A 208 -1.43 -14.19 -11.76
CA GLY A 208 -2.54 -14.27 -10.83
C GLY A 208 -3.92 -14.02 -11.45
N THR A 209 -4.95 -14.34 -10.67
CA THR A 209 -6.35 -14.05 -11.03
C THR A 209 -6.79 -12.77 -10.31
N PRO A 210 -7.59 -11.88 -10.96
CA PRO A 210 -8.14 -10.72 -10.29
C PRO A 210 -8.91 -11.16 -9.04
N SER A 211 -8.60 -10.57 -7.90
CA SER A 211 -9.28 -10.87 -6.63
C SER A 211 -10.79 -10.61 -6.69
N GLN A 212 -11.26 -9.88 -7.72
CA GLN A 212 -12.69 -9.58 -7.93
C GLN A 212 -13.05 -9.48 -9.41
N GLY A 213 -14.18 -10.07 -9.79
CA GLY A 213 -14.82 -9.85 -11.10
C GLY A 213 -15.43 -8.44 -11.22
N ALA A 214 -15.90 -8.07 -12.43
CA ALA A 214 -16.45 -6.75 -12.75
C ALA A 214 -17.60 -6.31 -11.81
N LEU A 215 -18.45 -7.25 -11.40
CA LEU A 215 -19.56 -7.00 -10.47
C LEU A 215 -19.05 -6.71 -9.06
N GLY A 216 -18.07 -7.47 -8.56
CA GLY A 216 -17.42 -7.24 -7.27
C GLY A 216 -16.72 -5.88 -7.20
N SER A 217 -16.06 -5.46 -8.28
CA SER A 217 -15.42 -4.15 -8.38
C SER A 217 -16.41 -2.98 -8.30
N THR A 218 -17.63 -3.14 -8.81
CA THR A 218 -18.68 -2.12 -8.73
C THR A 218 -19.26 -2.00 -7.30
N ILE A 219 -19.52 -3.12 -6.66
CA ILE A 219 -19.96 -3.16 -5.24
C ILE A 219 -18.85 -2.57 -4.35
N TYR A 220 -17.59 -2.88 -4.63
CA TYR A 220 -16.43 -2.29 -3.97
C TYR A 220 -16.45 -0.75 -4.01
N LEU A 221 -16.70 -0.18 -5.17
CA LEU A 221 -16.73 1.26 -5.35
C LEU A 221 -17.84 1.92 -4.53
N PHE A 222 -19.04 1.35 -4.52
CA PHE A 222 -20.15 1.85 -3.71
C PHE A 222 -19.86 1.76 -2.20
N ARG A 223 -19.24 0.65 -1.75
CA ARG A 223 -18.84 0.49 -0.35
C ARG A 223 -17.73 1.49 0.03
N SER A 224 -16.79 1.75 -0.87
CA SER A 224 -15.71 2.74 -0.67
C SER A 224 -16.26 4.17 -0.55
N VAL A 225 -17.24 4.55 -1.38
CA VAL A 225 -17.94 5.85 -1.27
C VAL A 225 -18.71 5.95 0.05
N PHE A 226 -19.38 4.86 0.46
CA PHE A 226 -20.09 4.80 1.72
C PHE A 226 -19.15 4.85 2.93
N ALA A 227 -18.06 4.11 2.88
CA ALA A 227 -17.01 4.14 3.91
C ALA A 227 -16.39 5.54 4.06
N LEU A 228 -16.13 6.22 2.93
CA LEU A 228 -15.65 7.60 2.93
C LEU A 228 -16.67 8.55 3.58
N ALA A 229 -17.94 8.44 3.25
CA ALA A 229 -19.00 9.25 3.86
C ALA A 229 -19.04 9.04 5.39
N LEU A 230 -18.95 7.78 5.83
CA LEU A 230 -18.87 7.46 7.26
C LEU A 230 -17.57 7.96 7.91
N ALA A 231 -16.44 7.86 7.22
CA ALA A 231 -15.14 8.33 7.74
C ALA A 231 -15.09 9.84 7.91
N ILE A 232 -15.74 10.60 7.02
CA ILE A 232 -15.88 12.07 7.13
C ILE A 232 -16.77 12.46 8.30
N VAL A 233 -17.83 11.68 8.59
CA VAL A 233 -18.77 11.94 9.69
C VAL A 233 -18.25 11.44 11.04
N ARG A 234 -17.33 10.48 11.06
CA ARG A 234 -16.74 9.97 12.30
C ARG A 234 -15.97 11.08 13.03
N PRO A 235 -16.21 11.26 14.35
CA PRO A 235 -15.40 12.18 15.15
C PRO A 235 -13.95 11.74 15.10
N LYS A 236 -13.02 12.72 14.98
CA LYS A 236 -11.58 12.48 14.97
C LYS A 236 -11.21 11.59 16.15
N PRO A 237 -10.47 10.48 15.96
CA PRO A 237 -9.94 9.73 17.07
C PRO A 237 -9.14 10.71 17.94
N ARG A 238 -9.43 10.72 19.25
CA ARG A 238 -8.68 11.58 20.18
C ARG A 238 -7.21 11.21 20.05
N ALA A 239 -6.39 12.18 19.63
CA ALA A 239 -4.94 12.01 19.68
C ALA A 239 -4.57 11.48 21.06
N PHE A 240 -3.82 10.37 21.08
CA PHE A 240 -3.34 9.78 22.33
C PHE A 240 -2.44 10.85 22.97
N ARG A 241 -2.97 11.54 23.99
CA ARG A 241 -2.19 12.48 24.79
C ARG A 241 -1.09 11.63 25.45
N GLU A 242 0.16 11.82 25.05
CA GLU A 242 1.31 11.33 25.78
C GLU A 242 1.06 11.66 27.26
N ARG A 243 0.91 10.62 28.07
CA ARG A 243 0.97 10.83 29.51
C ARG A 243 2.37 11.28 29.81
N GLY A 244 2.52 12.59 29.96
CA GLY A 244 3.75 13.17 30.44
C GLY A 244 4.17 12.39 31.69
N THR A 245 5.36 11.83 31.62
CA THR A 245 6.09 11.43 32.80
C THR A 245 6.17 12.65 33.70
N ARG A 246 5.40 12.65 34.79
CA ARG A 246 5.63 13.59 35.90
C ARG A 246 6.95 13.19 36.57
N PRO A 247 7.74 14.17 36.95
CA PRO A 247 9.01 13.98 37.62
C PRO A 247 8.85 13.28 38.98
#